data_3d63aa94943800ac447ec2bf7186139d
#
_entry.id   3d63aa94943800ac447ec2bf7186139d
#
_cell.length_a   1.000
_cell.length_b   1.000
_cell.length_c   1.000
_cell.angle_alpha   90.00
_cell.angle_beta   90.00
_cell.angle_gamma   90.00
#
_symmetry.space_group_name_H-M   'P 1'
#
loop_
_entity.id
_entity.type
_entity.pdbx_description
1 polymer ?
#
loop_
_entity_poly.entity_id
_entity_poly.type
_entity_poly.pdbx_seq_one_letter_code
_entity_poly.pdbx_strand_id
1 'polypeptide(L)'
;MNRWIDTSSPEPEPNPSPEPNPSPEPNPNSSPVGRESSRGICRCFDQIRSQPRARVGFHTERQDTSAPGWQHLLELIDEAAADGREEFRPLVELNPQERRQIVTLPPTIAKLTAVKHLMIYGSNLVRIPPEIGAMTSLEEFTPYTSYRLHWFPYEITRCTRLTESTVSTRTLFGNYKLRPPFPRLQPAESSVAGLDIGDLDPRRWGTTAISSCSVCDRAVELGGLHPVWISLRVATDVLPLLVNACSAQCVAALPPPPEGYVQSAHTGGRVGQSSADWD
;
A
#
# COMPACT_ATOMS: atom_id res chain seq x y z
N MET A 1 -69.87 -25.56 31.87
CA MET A 1 -69.53 -24.53 32.88
C MET A 1 -68.06 -24.69 33.24
N ASN A 2 -67.17 -23.99 32.53
CA ASN A 2 -65.75 -23.98 32.87
C ASN A 2 -65.34 -22.52 33.04
N ARG A 3 -65.00 -22.16 34.25
CA ARG A 3 -64.52 -20.87 34.70
C ARG A 3 -63.01 -20.78 34.44
N TRP A 4 -62.56 -19.92 33.57
CA TRP A 4 -61.17 -19.56 33.43
C TRP A 4 -60.77 -18.53 34.49
N ILE A 5 -59.77 -18.84 35.27
CA ILE A 5 -59.16 -17.92 36.26
C ILE A 5 -58.04 -17.19 35.53
N ASP A 6 -58.18 -15.87 35.40
CA ASP A 6 -57.18 -14.93 34.90
C ASP A 6 -56.13 -14.70 36.03
N THR A 7 -54.87 -15.08 35.77
CA THR A 7 -53.73 -14.79 36.65
C THR A 7 -52.73 -13.95 35.89
N SER A 8 -53.08 -12.68 35.62
CA SER A 8 -52.09 -11.69 35.16
C SER A 8 -51.31 -11.15 36.37
N SER A 9 -50.07 -11.58 36.50
CA SER A 9 -49.06 -10.94 37.36
C SER A 9 -48.55 -9.66 36.68
N PRO A 10 -48.36 -8.55 37.42
CA PRO A 10 -47.82 -7.34 36.84
C PRO A 10 -46.34 -7.49 36.47
N GLU A 11 -45.98 -6.98 35.32
CA GLU A 11 -44.58 -6.90 34.88
C GLU A 11 -43.75 -5.94 35.77
N PRO A 12 -42.50 -6.21 36.05
CA PRO A 12 -41.63 -5.32 36.82
C PRO A 12 -41.24 -4.10 35.99
N GLU A 13 -41.33 -2.93 36.63
CA GLU A 13 -40.90 -1.65 36.03
C GLU A 13 -39.42 -1.65 35.63
N PRO A 14 -39.06 -1.01 34.51
CA PRO A 14 -37.68 -0.91 34.08
C PRO A 14 -36.85 -0.03 35.01
N ASN A 15 -35.70 -0.52 35.42
CA ASN A 15 -34.70 0.20 36.21
C ASN A 15 -34.25 1.48 35.50
N PRO A 16 -34.14 2.61 36.20
CA PRO A 16 -33.62 3.85 35.61
C PRO A 16 -32.15 3.68 35.21
N SER A 17 -31.85 4.17 34.00
CA SER A 17 -30.48 4.17 33.47
C SER A 17 -29.54 5.00 34.35
N PRO A 18 -28.30 4.60 34.58
CA PRO A 18 -27.35 5.39 35.35
C PRO A 18 -27.01 6.70 34.62
N GLU A 19 -26.97 7.77 35.39
CA GLU A 19 -26.56 9.10 34.89
C GLU A 19 -25.12 9.09 34.37
N PRO A 20 -24.80 9.82 33.29
CA PRO A 20 -23.45 9.91 32.77
C PRO A 20 -22.53 10.64 33.76
N ASN A 21 -21.40 10.01 34.07
CA ASN A 21 -20.35 10.61 34.90
C ASN A 21 -19.86 11.92 34.28
N PRO A 22 -19.68 12.99 35.07
CA PRO A 22 -19.13 14.24 34.58
C PRO A 22 -17.71 14.06 34.07
N SER A 23 -17.44 14.61 32.89
CA SER A 23 -16.10 14.64 32.30
C SER A 23 -15.10 15.35 33.21
N PRO A 24 -13.87 14.87 33.37
CA PRO A 24 -12.85 15.54 34.17
C PRO A 24 -12.47 16.90 33.55
N GLU A 25 -12.42 17.93 34.39
CA GLU A 25 -11.98 19.27 33.99
C GLU A 25 -10.53 19.27 33.50
N PRO A 26 -10.16 20.09 32.49
CA PRO A 26 -8.79 20.14 31.99
C PRO A 26 -7.84 20.76 33.02
N ASN A 27 -6.79 20.06 33.36
CA ASN A 27 -5.73 20.48 34.26
C ASN A 27 -4.98 21.71 33.67
N PRO A 28 -4.97 22.90 34.34
CA PRO A 28 -4.35 24.10 33.80
C PRO A 28 -2.81 24.10 33.80
N ASN A 29 -2.15 23.02 34.22
CA ASN A 29 -0.68 22.94 34.37
C ASN A 29 -0.01 22.00 33.34
N SER A 30 -0.64 21.65 32.24
CA SER A 30 0.05 20.98 31.15
C SER A 30 0.79 22.02 30.29
N SER A 31 2.08 22.14 30.51
CA SER A 31 3.02 22.88 29.64
C SER A 31 2.89 22.36 28.20
N PRO A 32 2.97 23.22 27.17
CA PRO A 32 2.90 22.78 25.80
C PRO A 32 4.18 22.00 25.47
N VAL A 33 4.07 20.67 25.47
CA VAL A 33 5.05 19.79 24.85
C VAL A 33 5.16 20.20 23.39
N GLY A 34 6.39 20.43 22.94
CA GLY A 34 6.75 21.03 21.69
C GLY A 34 5.90 20.58 20.51
N ARG A 35 5.53 21.53 19.66
CA ARG A 35 4.96 21.30 18.33
C ARG A 35 5.91 20.42 17.53
N GLU A 36 5.81 19.11 17.67
CA GLU A 36 6.24 18.21 16.63
C GLU A 36 5.41 18.55 15.39
N SER A 37 6.10 19.01 14.39
CA SER A 37 5.62 19.24 13.04
C SER A 37 4.64 18.12 12.68
N SER A 38 3.36 18.43 12.57
CA SER A 38 2.32 17.51 12.07
C SER A 38 2.57 17.24 10.59
N ARG A 39 3.60 16.46 10.30
CA ARG A 39 3.76 15.80 8.99
C ARG A 39 2.52 14.94 8.85
N GLY A 40 1.71 15.29 7.86
CA GLY A 40 0.35 14.82 7.73
C GLY A 40 0.19 13.33 7.98
N ILE A 41 -0.49 12.99 9.05
CA ILE A 41 -0.91 11.62 9.34
C ILE A 41 -1.73 11.18 8.12
N CYS A 42 -1.29 10.10 7.46
CA CYS A 42 -2.04 9.52 6.37
C CYS A 42 -3.42 9.09 6.89
N ARG A 43 -4.47 9.64 6.29
CA ARG A 43 -5.86 9.26 6.58
C ARG A 43 -6.32 8.06 5.76
N CYS A 44 -5.43 7.14 5.43
CA CYS A 44 -5.74 5.99 4.60
C CYS A 44 -6.85 5.11 5.19
N PHE A 45 -6.97 5.07 6.52
CA PHE A 45 -8.05 4.39 7.23
C PHE A 45 -9.37 5.17 7.24
N ASP A 46 -9.32 6.49 7.24
CA ASP A 46 -10.52 7.33 7.29
C ASP A 46 -11.28 7.32 5.97
N GLN A 47 -10.60 7.09 4.85
CA GLN A 47 -11.19 7.08 3.51
C GLN A 47 -12.21 5.96 3.32
N ILE A 48 -12.10 4.87 4.07
CA ILE A 48 -13.05 3.76 4.00
C ILE A 48 -14.42 4.17 4.57
N ARG A 49 -14.46 5.21 5.43
CA ARG A 49 -15.65 5.54 6.22
C ARG A 49 -16.41 6.78 5.76
N SER A 50 -15.83 7.76 5.10
CA SER A 50 -16.55 9.04 5.06
C SER A 50 -16.41 9.97 3.86
N GLN A 51 -15.46 9.84 2.94
CA GLN A 51 -15.44 10.73 1.77
C GLN A 51 -14.69 10.17 0.55
N PRO A 52 -15.35 10.06 -0.63
CA PRO A 52 -14.77 9.49 -1.86
C PRO A 52 -13.71 10.38 -2.55
N ARG A 53 -13.35 11.52 -1.98
CA ARG A 53 -12.47 12.52 -2.61
C ARG A 53 -11.27 12.94 -1.76
N ALA A 54 -10.98 12.23 -0.68
CA ALA A 54 -9.80 12.54 0.12
C ALA A 54 -8.53 12.33 -0.71
N ARG A 55 -7.69 13.36 -0.78
CA ARG A 55 -6.39 13.25 -1.46
C ARG A 55 -5.47 12.36 -0.62
N VAL A 56 -5.06 11.25 -1.18
CA VAL A 56 -3.98 10.43 -0.62
C VAL A 56 -2.69 10.96 -1.20
N GLY A 57 -1.79 11.40 -0.33
CA GLY A 57 -0.43 11.73 -0.73
C GLY A 57 0.45 10.48 -0.84
N PHE A 58 1.65 10.64 -1.38
CA PHE A 58 2.67 9.63 -1.23
C PHE A 58 3.07 9.49 0.23
N HIS A 59 3.32 8.26 0.63
CA HIS A 59 3.96 7.97 1.89
C HIS A 59 5.46 8.26 1.79
N THR A 60 5.96 9.09 2.68
CA THR A 60 7.37 9.51 2.72
C THR A 60 8.14 8.87 3.88
N GLU A 61 7.53 7.93 4.57
CA GLU A 61 8.17 7.21 5.66
C GLU A 61 9.38 6.43 5.14
N ARG A 62 10.49 6.61 5.83
CA ARG A 62 11.72 5.86 5.59
C ARG A 62 11.72 4.58 6.41
N GLN A 63 12.26 3.52 5.85
CA GLN A 63 12.51 2.32 6.59
C GLN A 63 13.69 2.53 7.54
N ASP A 64 13.47 2.32 8.83
CA ASP A 64 14.54 2.19 9.79
C ASP A 64 15.14 0.79 9.67
N THR A 65 16.32 0.71 9.07
CA THR A 65 17.02 -0.55 8.85
C THR A 65 17.74 -1.06 10.11
N SER A 66 17.80 -0.26 11.17
CA SER A 66 18.32 -0.69 12.49
C SER A 66 17.21 -1.24 13.41
N ALA A 67 15.94 -1.08 13.04
CA ALA A 67 14.82 -1.53 13.85
C ALA A 67 14.81 -3.05 14.03
N PRO A 68 14.51 -3.56 15.25
CA PRO A 68 14.45 -5.01 15.51
C PRO A 68 13.56 -5.77 14.52
N GLY A 69 12.37 -5.25 14.20
CA GLY A 69 11.46 -5.89 13.24
C GLY A 69 12.04 -5.98 11.83
N TRP A 70 12.88 -5.02 11.41
CA TRP A 70 13.57 -5.11 10.14
C TRP A 70 14.63 -6.21 10.14
N GLN A 71 15.44 -6.29 11.20
CA GLN A 71 16.46 -7.34 11.32
C GLN A 71 15.81 -8.72 11.36
N HIS A 72 14.76 -8.90 12.14
CA HIS A 72 14.00 -10.14 12.20
C HIS A 72 13.39 -10.51 10.83
N LEU A 73 12.85 -9.54 10.08
CA LEU A 73 12.35 -9.79 8.73
C LEU A 73 13.46 -10.26 7.78
N LEU A 74 14.70 -9.73 7.90
CA LEU A 74 15.83 -10.19 7.11
C LEU A 74 16.19 -11.65 7.43
N GLU A 75 16.20 -12.03 8.72
CA GLU A 75 16.43 -13.40 9.18
C GLU A 75 15.37 -14.36 8.61
N LEU A 76 14.08 -13.99 8.71
CA LEU A 76 12.97 -14.80 8.16
C LEU A 76 13.09 -15.01 6.64
N ILE A 77 13.55 -13.99 5.91
CA ILE A 77 13.77 -14.11 4.46
C ILE A 77 14.94 -15.04 4.18
N ASP A 78 16.02 -14.94 4.94
CA ASP A 78 17.19 -15.79 4.74
C ASP A 78 16.88 -17.26 5.08
N GLU A 79 16.11 -17.52 6.13
CA GLU A 79 15.59 -18.85 6.46
C GLU A 79 14.69 -19.40 5.34
N ALA A 80 13.72 -18.62 4.88
CA ALA A 80 12.81 -19.04 3.81
C ALA A 80 13.52 -19.31 2.49
N ALA A 81 14.58 -18.55 2.19
CA ALA A 81 15.40 -18.79 1.02
C ALA A 81 16.28 -20.06 1.16
N ALA A 82 16.75 -20.35 2.37
CA ALA A 82 17.60 -21.51 2.65
C ALA A 82 16.83 -22.84 2.64
N ASP A 83 15.60 -22.85 3.20
CA ASP A 83 14.77 -24.07 3.24
C ASP A 83 13.91 -24.25 1.97
N GLY A 84 13.80 -23.21 1.12
CA GLY A 84 13.09 -23.28 -0.15
C GLY A 84 11.58 -23.41 0.01
N ARG A 85 11.00 -22.91 1.12
CA ARG A 85 9.55 -22.99 1.39
C ARG A 85 8.73 -22.30 0.29
N GLU A 86 7.58 -22.87 -0.01
CA GLU A 86 6.66 -22.35 -1.04
C GLU A 86 5.76 -21.25 -0.51
N GLU A 87 5.58 -21.15 0.81
CA GLU A 87 4.74 -20.14 1.46
C GLU A 87 5.58 -19.23 2.34
N PHE A 88 5.40 -17.91 2.21
CA PHE A 88 6.07 -16.91 3.06
C PHE A 88 5.06 -15.96 3.69
N ARG A 89 4.95 -16.03 5.02
CA ARG A 89 3.99 -15.29 5.85
C ARG A 89 4.69 -14.54 6.99
N PRO A 90 5.59 -13.61 6.70
CA PRO A 90 6.46 -13.02 7.73
C PRO A 90 5.68 -12.34 8.86
N LEU A 91 4.52 -11.76 8.56
CA LEU A 91 3.75 -11.04 9.57
C LEU A 91 3.16 -11.95 10.67
N VAL A 92 3.10 -13.25 10.45
CA VAL A 92 2.66 -14.20 11.49
C VAL A 92 3.76 -14.42 12.52
N GLU A 93 5.01 -14.41 12.08
CA GLU A 93 6.20 -14.65 12.90
C GLU A 93 6.66 -13.39 13.66
N LEU A 94 6.42 -12.22 13.09
CA LEU A 94 6.72 -10.93 13.71
C LEU A 94 5.70 -10.56 14.81
N ASN A 95 6.18 -10.05 15.92
CA ASN A 95 5.30 -9.52 16.96
C ASN A 95 4.62 -8.19 16.54
N PRO A 96 3.57 -7.71 17.23
CA PRO A 96 2.86 -6.49 16.83
C PRO A 96 3.69 -5.21 16.79
N GLN A 97 4.75 -5.10 17.58
CA GLN A 97 5.65 -3.94 17.56
C GLN A 97 6.58 -4.01 16.33
N GLU A 98 7.15 -5.17 16.05
CA GLU A 98 7.99 -5.40 14.88
C GLU A 98 7.23 -5.16 13.56
N ARG A 99 5.98 -5.64 13.45
CA ARG A 99 5.13 -5.37 12.26
C ARG A 99 4.96 -3.89 11.98
N ARG A 100 4.87 -3.04 13.01
CA ARG A 100 4.73 -1.58 12.86
C ARG A 100 5.99 -0.91 12.36
N GLN A 101 7.16 -1.52 12.57
CA GLN A 101 8.46 -0.99 12.15
C GLN A 101 8.73 -1.23 10.66
N ILE A 102 7.95 -2.10 10.01
CA ILE A 102 8.18 -2.48 8.62
C ILE A 102 7.26 -1.66 7.72
N VAL A 103 7.84 -0.75 6.95
CA VAL A 103 7.14 0.13 6.00
C VAL A 103 7.43 -0.22 4.53
N THR A 104 8.42 -1.07 4.28
CA THR A 104 8.72 -1.66 2.97
C THR A 104 9.28 -3.07 3.16
N LEU A 105 9.26 -3.89 2.10
CA LEU A 105 10.02 -5.14 2.11
C LEU A 105 11.49 -4.86 1.75
N PRO A 106 12.44 -5.67 2.26
CA PRO A 106 13.84 -5.52 1.90
C PRO A 106 14.14 -6.05 0.49
N PRO A 107 15.23 -5.57 -0.16
CA PRO A 107 15.66 -6.10 -1.47
C PRO A 107 15.96 -7.60 -1.46
N THR A 108 16.28 -8.14 -0.29
CA THR A 108 16.55 -9.57 -0.11
C THR A 108 15.37 -10.48 -0.42
N ILE A 109 14.13 -9.93 -0.60
CA ILE A 109 13.00 -10.73 -1.11
C ILE A 109 13.32 -11.38 -2.47
N ALA A 110 14.26 -10.83 -3.24
CA ALA A 110 14.75 -11.44 -4.47
C ALA A 110 15.31 -12.87 -4.27
N LYS A 111 15.71 -13.24 -3.05
CA LYS A 111 16.17 -14.59 -2.70
C LYS A 111 15.04 -15.62 -2.68
N LEU A 112 13.77 -15.18 -2.54
CA LEU A 112 12.60 -16.03 -2.34
C LEU A 112 12.09 -16.61 -3.68
N THR A 113 12.98 -17.20 -4.47
CA THR A 113 12.67 -17.71 -5.82
C THR A 113 11.78 -18.96 -5.80
N ALA A 114 11.72 -19.70 -4.69
CA ALA A 114 10.88 -20.86 -4.52
C ALA A 114 9.48 -20.52 -4.01
N VAL A 115 9.28 -19.31 -3.44
CA VAL A 115 8.01 -18.91 -2.84
C VAL A 115 6.94 -18.75 -3.92
N LYS A 116 5.84 -19.47 -3.75
CA LYS A 116 4.63 -19.41 -4.57
C LYS A 116 3.57 -18.51 -3.96
N HIS A 117 3.48 -18.48 -2.62
CA HIS A 117 2.45 -17.74 -1.90
C HIS A 117 3.09 -16.71 -0.97
N LEU A 118 2.96 -15.43 -1.32
CA LEU A 118 3.42 -14.30 -0.48
C LEU A 118 2.22 -13.67 0.24
N MET A 119 2.15 -13.87 1.55
CA MET A 119 1.05 -13.40 2.40
C MET A 119 1.51 -12.28 3.33
N ILE A 120 1.17 -11.05 3.00
CA ILE A 120 1.48 -9.84 3.78
C ILE A 120 0.20 -9.12 4.21
N TYR A 121 -0.82 -9.90 4.57
CA TYR A 121 -2.12 -9.46 5.02
C TYR A 121 -2.04 -8.52 6.23
N GLY A 122 -2.71 -7.37 6.16
CA GLY A 122 -2.75 -6.40 7.27
C GLY A 122 -1.42 -5.71 7.55
N SER A 123 -0.54 -5.65 6.56
CA SER A 123 0.77 -5.03 6.71
C SER A 123 0.69 -3.51 6.89
N ASN A 124 1.74 -2.94 7.47
CA ASN A 124 1.95 -1.50 7.57
C ASN A 124 2.77 -0.95 6.38
N LEU A 125 2.95 -1.77 5.34
CA LEU A 125 3.73 -1.42 4.16
C LEU A 125 3.13 -0.23 3.43
N VAL A 126 3.99 0.64 2.95
CA VAL A 126 3.64 1.79 2.10
C VAL A 126 4.12 1.60 0.66
N ARG A 127 4.99 0.61 0.43
CA ARG A 127 5.52 0.25 -0.90
C ARG A 127 6.07 -1.17 -0.92
N ILE A 128 6.14 -1.70 -2.10
CA ILE A 128 6.83 -2.96 -2.43
C ILE A 128 8.04 -2.61 -3.29
N PRO A 129 9.23 -3.18 -3.05
CA PRO A 129 10.42 -2.89 -3.83
C PRO A 129 10.41 -3.61 -5.19
N PRO A 130 11.15 -3.09 -6.18
CA PRO A 130 11.25 -3.70 -7.53
C PRO A 130 11.74 -5.16 -7.52
N GLU A 131 12.48 -5.55 -6.52
CA GLU A 131 13.03 -6.91 -6.35
C GLU A 131 11.95 -7.98 -6.23
N ILE A 132 10.68 -7.61 -6.02
CA ILE A 132 9.56 -8.56 -6.11
C ILE A 132 9.52 -9.25 -7.48
N GLY A 133 9.99 -8.58 -8.52
CA GLY A 133 10.06 -9.15 -9.87
C GLY A 133 11.03 -10.36 -10.00
N ALA A 134 11.87 -10.62 -9.01
CA ALA A 134 12.72 -11.79 -8.96
C ALA A 134 12.03 -13.04 -8.39
N MET A 135 10.84 -12.89 -7.81
CA MET A 135 10.05 -14.00 -7.26
C MET A 135 9.32 -14.74 -8.40
N THR A 136 10.07 -15.40 -9.26
CA THR A 136 9.57 -16.00 -10.51
C THR A 136 8.63 -17.19 -10.31
N SER A 137 8.62 -17.78 -9.12
CA SER A 137 7.67 -18.85 -8.74
C SER A 137 6.37 -18.35 -8.14
N LEU A 138 6.23 -17.03 -7.92
CA LEU A 138 5.07 -16.45 -7.24
C LEU A 138 3.78 -16.71 -8.03
N GLU A 139 2.81 -17.39 -7.39
CA GLU A 139 1.50 -17.77 -7.93
C GLU A 139 0.36 -17.00 -7.26
N GLU A 140 0.52 -16.68 -5.96
CA GLU A 140 -0.45 -15.93 -5.18
C GLU A 140 0.22 -14.77 -4.40
N PHE A 141 -0.40 -13.59 -4.46
CA PHE A 141 0.03 -12.39 -3.74
C PHE A 141 -1.11 -11.77 -2.96
N THR A 142 -1.01 -11.79 -1.61
CA THR A 142 -2.09 -11.38 -0.71
C THR A 142 -1.69 -10.23 0.23
N PRO A 143 -1.65 -8.97 -0.24
CA PRO A 143 -1.50 -7.78 0.60
C PRO A 143 -2.84 -7.22 1.11
N TYR A 144 -3.88 -8.03 1.25
CA TYR A 144 -5.21 -7.58 1.66
C TYR A 144 -5.17 -6.85 3.02
N THR A 145 -6.01 -5.84 3.19
CA THR A 145 -6.05 -4.91 4.34
C THR A 145 -4.77 -4.10 4.60
N SER A 146 -3.79 -4.15 3.69
CA SER A 146 -2.62 -3.27 3.71
C SER A 146 -2.99 -1.90 3.13
N TYR A 147 -3.80 -1.13 3.86
CA TYR A 147 -4.47 0.09 3.36
C TYR A 147 -3.53 1.25 3.02
N ARG A 148 -2.25 1.12 3.33
CA ARG A 148 -1.21 2.11 3.01
C ARG A 148 -0.48 1.80 1.70
N LEU A 149 -0.71 0.62 1.11
CA LEU A 149 -0.25 0.27 -0.23
C LEU A 149 -1.21 0.88 -1.26
N HIS A 150 -0.75 1.92 -1.96
CA HIS A 150 -1.55 2.62 -2.96
C HIS A 150 -1.12 2.30 -4.40
N TRP A 151 0.04 1.72 -4.55
CA TRP A 151 0.68 1.42 -5.84
C TRP A 151 1.71 0.28 -5.68
N PHE A 152 2.14 -0.27 -6.82
CA PHE A 152 3.11 -1.36 -6.90
C PHE A 152 4.20 -1.05 -7.91
N PRO A 153 5.39 -1.67 -7.81
CA PRO A 153 6.42 -1.54 -8.82
C PRO A 153 6.03 -2.29 -10.11
N TYR A 154 6.39 -1.76 -11.26
CA TYR A 154 6.12 -2.40 -12.55
C TYR A 154 6.74 -3.80 -12.64
N GLU A 155 7.84 -4.02 -11.97
CA GLU A 155 8.59 -5.28 -11.92
C GLU A 155 7.75 -6.47 -11.43
N ILE A 156 6.63 -6.24 -10.72
CA ILE A 156 5.69 -7.31 -10.35
C ILE A 156 5.14 -8.06 -11.57
N THR A 157 5.11 -7.42 -12.74
CA THR A 157 4.70 -8.04 -14.01
C THR A 157 5.66 -9.15 -14.47
N ARG A 158 6.86 -9.22 -13.89
CA ARG A 158 7.85 -10.30 -14.17
C ARG A 158 7.51 -11.60 -13.43
N CYS A 159 6.64 -11.55 -12.45
CA CYS A 159 6.09 -12.73 -11.78
C CYS A 159 5.07 -13.40 -12.71
N THR A 160 5.56 -14.02 -13.80
CA THR A 160 4.69 -14.56 -14.89
C THR A 160 3.80 -15.71 -14.46
N ARG A 161 4.05 -16.32 -13.31
CA ARG A 161 3.21 -17.37 -12.72
C ARG A 161 2.11 -16.82 -11.83
N LEU A 162 2.11 -15.52 -11.54
CA LEU A 162 1.15 -14.90 -10.65
C LEU A 162 -0.23 -14.89 -11.28
N THR A 163 -1.12 -15.75 -10.77
CA THR A 163 -2.49 -15.95 -11.25
C THR A 163 -3.53 -15.41 -10.30
N GLU A 164 -3.18 -15.28 -9.00
CA GLU A 164 -4.10 -14.82 -7.97
C GLU A 164 -3.52 -13.65 -7.19
N SER A 165 -4.36 -12.63 -6.97
CA SER A 165 -4.02 -11.52 -6.10
C SER A 165 -5.24 -11.11 -5.26
N THR A 166 -5.00 -10.70 -4.02
CA THR A 166 -6.03 -10.18 -3.14
C THR A 166 -5.56 -8.86 -2.55
N VAL A 167 -5.98 -7.74 -3.12
CA VAL A 167 -5.58 -6.40 -2.71
C VAL A 167 -6.76 -5.56 -2.24
N SER A 168 -6.48 -4.55 -1.39
CA SER A 168 -7.48 -3.57 -0.95
C SER A 168 -7.68 -2.51 -2.04
N THR A 169 -8.46 -2.83 -3.07
CA THR A 169 -8.57 -2.03 -4.30
C THR A 169 -9.04 -0.59 -4.10
N ARG A 170 -9.78 -0.30 -3.02
CA ARG A 170 -10.30 1.06 -2.75
C ARG A 170 -9.21 2.05 -2.37
N THR A 171 -8.08 1.59 -1.84
CA THR A 171 -6.96 2.44 -1.42
C THR A 171 -5.95 2.67 -2.52
N LEU A 172 -6.01 1.90 -3.60
CA LEU A 172 -5.08 2.02 -4.72
C LEU A 172 -5.29 3.34 -5.47
N PHE A 173 -4.22 3.93 -5.98
CA PHE A 173 -4.34 5.03 -6.94
C PHE A 173 -5.08 4.57 -8.20
N GLY A 174 -5.79 5.49 -8.82
CA GLY A 174 -6.47 5.21 -10.07
C GLY A 174 -7.79 5.94 -10.21
N ASN A 175 -8.38 5.75 -11.36
CA ASN A 175 -9.60 6.41 -11.79
C ASN A 175 -10.83 5.50 -11.76
N TYR A 176 -10.69 4.31 -11.23
CA TYR A 176 -11.79 3.36 -11.15
C TYR A 176 -12.52 3.44 -9.82
N LYS A 177 -13.83 3.60 -9.84
CA LYS A 177 -14.69 3.73 -8.65
C LYS A 177 -14.23 4.91 -7.76
N LEU A 178 -14.05 4.65 -6.50
CA LEU A 178 -13.71 5.63 -5.47
C LEU A 178 -12.20 5.67 -5.18
N ARG A 179 -11.37 5.20 -6.10
CA ARG A 179 -9.92 5.21 -5.91
C ARG A 179 -9.38 6.64 -5.84
N PRO A 180 -8.42 6.92 -4.97
CA PRO A 180 -7.77 8.23 -4.92
C PRO A 180 -7.03 8.52 -6.25
N PRO A 181 -6.95 9.80 -6.65
CA PRO A 181 -6.27 10.17 -7.88
C PRO A 181 -4.78 9.87 -7.82
N PHE A 182 -4.18 9.57 -8.95
CA PHE A 182 -2.74 9.40 -9.06
C PHE A 182 -2.01 10.68 -8.65
N PRO A 183 -1.01 10.59 -7.76
CA PRO A 183 -0.13 11.73 -7.47
C PRO A 183 0.66 12.10 -8.72
N ARG A 184 0.97 13.41 -8.85
CA ARG A 184 1.76 13.89 -9.97
C ARG A 184 3.22 13.46 -9.78
N LEU A 185 3.77 12.78 -10.77
CA LEU A 185 5.20 12.54 -10.91
C LEU A 185 5.86 13.75 -11.54
N GLN A 186 7.01 14.14 -11.05
CA GLN A 186 7.81 15.20 -11.62
C GLN A 186 9.10 14.60 -12.20
N PRO A 187 9.63 15.17 -13.29
CA PRO A 187 10.97 14.82 -13.75
C PRO A 187 12.00 15.04 -12.63
N ALA A 188 13.06 14.23 -12.60
CA ALA A 188 14.07 14.28 -11.55
C ALA A 188 14.78 15.64 -11.40
N GLU A 189 14.69 16.50 -12.40
CA GLU A 189 15.34 17.81 -12.46
C GLU A 189 14.47 18.97 -11.94
N SER A 190 13.20 18.75 -11.62
CA SER A 190 12.28 19.82 -11.24
C SER A 190 12.13 19.90 -9.73
N SER A 191 12.96 20.69 -9.07
CA SER A 191 12.75 21.11 -7.68
C SER A 191 11.68 22.22 -7.63
N VAL A 192 10.40 21.86 -7.69
CA VAL A 192 9.30 22.79 -7.43
C VAL A 192 8.46 22.20 -6.30
N ALA A 193 7.98 23.07 -5.40
CA ALA A 193 7.17 22.74 -4.23
C ALA A 193 6.04 21.74 -4.56
N GLY A 194 6.31 20.49 -4.38
CA GLY A 194 5.48 19.36 -4.75
C GLY A 194 6.31 18.10 -4.61
N LEU A 195 5.77 16.96 -4.82
CA LEU A 195 6.47 15.69 -4.65
C LEU A 195 7.77 15.68 -5.45
N ASP A 196 8.87 15.68 -4.76
CA ASP A 196 10.18 15.40 -5.34
C ASP A 196 10.24 13.90 -5.71
N ILE A 197 10.69 13.58 -6.93
CA ILE A 197 11.01 12.18 -7.31
C ILE A 197 12.01 11.58 -6.33
N GLY A 198 12.87 12.41 -5.75
CA GLY A 198 13.69 12.01 -4.64
C GLY A 198 12.90 11.44 -3.45
N ASP A 199 11.63 11.81 -3.28
CA ASP A 199 10.76 11.20 -2.26
C ASP A 199 10.27 9.81 -2.68
N LEU A 200 10.39 9.45 -3.94
CA LEU A 200 10.14 8.11 -4.47
C LEU A 200 11.43 7.29 -4.61
N ASP A 201 12.59 7.90 -4.43
CA ASP A 201 13.88 7.21 -4.50
C ASP A 201 14.02 6.22 -3.32
N PRO A 202 14.04 4.91 -3.54
CA PRO A 202 14.21 3.92 -2.49
C PRO A 202 15.47 4.12 -1.65
N ARG A 203 16.54 4.72 -2.20
CA ARG A 203 17.75 5.05 -1.46
C ARG A 203 17.48 6.00 -0.30
N ARG A 204 16.54 6.94 -0.46
CA ARG A 204 16.10 7.82 0.62
C ARG A 204 15.29 7.09 1.68
N TRP A 205 14.78 5.91 1.35
CA TRP A 205 14.00 5.09 2.28
C TRP A 205 14.83 3.99 2.93
N GLY A 206 16.15 3.97 2.67
CA GLY A 206 17.07 3.01 3.27
C GLY A 206 16.91 1.58 2.78
N THR A 207 16.39 1.39 1.55
CA THR A 207 16.15 0.07 0.98
C THR A 207 16.87 -0.10 -0.36
N THR A 208 16.15 -0.01 -1.47
CA THR A 208 16.70 -0.25 -2.80
C THR A 208 16.97 1.04 -3.54
N ALA A 209 18.10 1.12 -4.27
CA ALA A 209 18.31 2.13 -5.29
C ALA A 209 17.71 1.65 -6.61
N ILE A 210 16.98 2.52 -7.30
CA ILE A 210 16.57 2.26 -8.69
C ILE A 210 17.83 2.36 -9.54
N SER A 211 18.34 1.22 -9.99
CA SER A 211 19.58 1.10 -10.75
C SER A 211 19.36 0.67 -12.19
N SER A 212 18.14 0.26 -12.54
CA SER A 212 17.80 -0.22 -13.87
C SER A 212 16.42 0.27 -14.33
N CYS A 213 16.25 0.28 -15.64
CA CYS A 213 14.96 0.57 -16.27
C CYS A 213 13.97 -0.55 -15.99
N SER A 214 12.77 -0.22 -15.52
CA SER A 214 11.69 -1.18 -15.28
C SER A 214 11.32 -1.99 -16.53
N VAL A 215 11.55 -1.42 -17.74
CA VAL A 215 11.09 -2.01 -19.01
C VAL A 215 12.16 -2.82 -19.73
N CYS A 216 13.39 -2.31 -19.81
CA CYS A 216 14.46 -2.94 -20.63
C CYS A 216 15.66 -3.41 -19.81
N ASP A 217 15.61 -3.32 -18.47
CA ASP A 217 16.67 -3.71 -17.52
C ASP A 217 18.02 -3.00 -17.70
N ARG A 218 18.09 -2.03 -18.59
CA ARG A 218 19.31 -1.27 -18.81
C ARG A 218 19.65 -0.46 -17.55
N ALA A 219 20.90 -0.48 -17.13
CA ALA A 219 21.37 0.35 -16.03
C ALA A 219 21.11 1.83 -16.32
N VAL A 220 20.67 2.56 -15.32
CA VAL A 220 20.33 3.98 -15.40
C VAL A 220 20.81 4.75 -14.18
N GLU A 221 21.10 6.03 -14.39
CA GLU A 221 21.23 6.99 -13.30
C GLU A 221 19.87 7.63 -13.03
N LEU A 222 19.65 8.09 -11.79
CA LEU A 222 18.34 8.66 -11.41
C LEU A 222 17.91 9.84 -12.28
N GLY A 223 18.82 10.71 -12.66
CA GLY A 223 18.53 11.85 -13.56
C GLY A 223 18.09 11.48 -14.96
N GLY A 224 18.28 10.21 -15.38
CA GLY A 224 17.87 9.70 -16.70
C GLY A 224 16.54 8.95 -16.68
N LEU A 225 15.81 8.95 -15.57
CA LEU A 225 14.54 8.23 -15.46
C LEU A 225 13.35 9.07 -15.92
N HIS A 226 12.45 8.42 -16.63
CA HIS A 226 11.12 8.92 -17.02
C HIS A 226 10.05 8.13 -16.24
N PRO A 227 9.75 8.51 -14.98
CA PRO A 227 8.76 7.81 -14.20
C PRO A 227 7.37 8.09 -14.73
N VAL A 228 6.59 7.04 -14.89
CA VAL A 228 5.19 7.10 -15.31
C VAL A 228 4.32 6.13 -14.51
N TRP A 229 3.06 6.46 -14.39
CA TRP A 229 2.01 5.56 -13.95
C TRP A 229 1.42 4.80 -15.13
N ILE A 230 1.07 3.55 -14.89
CA ILE A 230 0.24 2.74 -15.77
C ILE A 230 -0.62 1.80 -14.93
N SER A 231 -1.85 1.55 -15.37
CA SER A 231 -2.71 0.54 -14.74
C SER A 231 -2.69 -0.71 -15.59
N LEU A 232 -2.22 -1.83 -15.04
CA LEU A 232 -2.19 -3.10 -15.75
C LEU A 232 -2.87 -4.20 -14.95
N ARG A 233 -3.38 -5.22 -15.64
CA ARG A 233 -3.84 -6.43 -15.00
C ARG A 233 -2.64 -7.22 -14.50
N VAL A 234 -2.63 -7.48 -13.19
CA VAL A 234 -1.67 -8.36 -12.52
C VAL A 234 -2.51 -9.39 -11.78
N ALA A 235 -2.43 -10.62 -12.19
CA ALA A 235 -3.32 -11.69 -11.72
C ALA A 235 -4.81 -11.30 -11.85
N THR A 236 -5.56 -11.34 -10.77
CA THR A 236 -7.00 -11.04 -10.75
C THR A 236 -7.32 -9.54 -10.65
N ASP A 237 -6.35 -8.70 -10.30
CA ASP A 237 -6.57 -7.28 -10.06
C ASP A 237 -5.97 -6.38 -11.16
N VAL A 238 -6.52 -5.17 -11.29
CA VAL A 238 -5.87 -4.10 -12.05
C VAL A 238 -5.14 -3.19 -11.07
N LEU A 239 -3.82 -3.20 -11.14
CA LEU A 239 -2.94 -2.50 -10.22
C LEU A 239 -2.38 -1.22 -10.84
N PRO A 240 -2.28 -0.12 -10.07
CA PRO A 240 -1.51 1.05 -10.43
C PRO A 240 -0.03 0.72 -10.26
N LEU A 241 0.72 0.79 -11.35
CA LEU A 241 2.14 0.47 -11.39
C LEU A 241 2.97 1.72 -11.63
N LEU A 242 4.03 1.87 -10.83
CA LEU A 242 5.07 2.87 -11.08
C LEU A 242 6.15 2.25 -11.97
N VAL A 243 6.36 2.86 -13.12
CA VAL A 243 7.38 2.47 -14.09
C VAL A 243 8.51 3.47 -14.04
N ASN A 244 9.74 3.01 -13.85
CA ASN A 244 10.95 3.82 -13.96
C ASN A 244 11.60 3.55 -15.32
N ALA A 245 11.13 4.21 -16.37
CA ALA A 245 11.63 4.01 -17.71
C ALA A 245 12.89 4.84 -17.98
N CYS A 246 13.84 4.30 -18.76
CA CYS A 246 15.08 5.03 -19.12
C CYS A 246 14.91 5.97 -20.34
N SER A 247 13.79 5.90 -21.04
CA SER A 247 13.56 6.69 -22.23
C SER A 247 12.07 6.74 -22.61
N ALA A 248 11.69 7.71 -23.45
CA ALA A 248 10.36 7.77 -24.06
C ALA A 248 10.04 6.52 -24.89
N GLN A 249 11.05 5.89 -25.50
CA GLN A 249 10.87 4.64 -26.23
C GLN A 249 10.46 3.49 -25.31
N CYS A 250 11.05 3.39 -24.12
CA CYS A 250 10.61 2.41 -23.12
C CYS A 250 9.19 2.69 -22.62
N VAL A 251 8.82 3.97 -22.45
CA VAL A 251 7.43 4.33 -22.12
C VAL A 251 6.46 3.90 -23.24
N ALA A 252 6.83 4.13 -24.51
CA ALA A 252 6.02 3.73 -25.66
C ALA A 252 5.90 2.20 -25.83
N ALA A 253 6.85 1.43 -25.29
CA ALA A 253 6.84 -0.03 -25.32
C ALA A 253 5.96 -0.68 -24.25
N LEU A 254 5.38 0.10 -23.34
CA LEU A 254 4.49 -0.42 -22.32
C LEU A 254 3.22 -1.03 -22.93
N PRO A 255 2.69 -2.11 -22.36
CA PRO A 255 1.45 -2.71 -22.82
C PRO A 255 0.26 -1.75 -22.61
N PRO A 256 -0.81 -1.88 -23.40
CA PRO A 256 -1.99 -1.06 -23.23
C PRO A 256 -2.71 -1.40 -21.92
N PRO A 257 -3.19 -0.39 -21.18
CA PRO A 257 -4.03 -0.58 -20.02
C PRO A 257 -5.36 -1.26 -20.36
N PRO A 258 -5.99 -1.94 -19.39
CA PRO A 258 -7.32 -2.49 -19.55
C PRO A 258 -8.37 -1.41 -19.83
N GLU A 259 -9.47 -1.79 -20.50
CA GLU A 259 -10.62 -0.94 -20.68
C GLU A 259 -11.16 -0.42 -19.31
N GLY A 260 -11.68 0.79 -19.29
CA GLY A 260 -12.17 1.44 -18.07
C GLY A 260 -11.09 2.15 -17.24
N TYR A 261 -9.81 2.04 -17.61
CA TYR A 261 -8.69 2.73 -16.96
C TYR A 261 -8.08 3.80 -17.86
N VAL A 262 -7.17 4.63 -17.33
CA VAL A 262 -6.43 5.60 -18.18
C VAL A 262 -5.67 4.84 -19.25
N GLN A 263 -5.95 5.15 -20.52
CA GLN A 263 -5.56 4.32 -21.68
C GLN A 263 -4.09 4.44 -22.09
N SER A 264 -3.29 5.19 -21.37
CA SER A 264 -1.86 5.36 -21.64
C SER A 264 -1.06 5.57 -20.36
N ALA A 265 0.24 5.34 -20.44
CA ALA A 265 1.16 5.76 -19.40
C ALA A 265 1.09 7.30 -19.24
N HIS A 266 1.15 7.76 -17.98
CA HIS A 266 0.95 9.17 -17.64
C HIS A 266 1.74 9.57 -16.39
N THR A 267 1.92 10.88 -16.19
CA THR A 267 2.63 11.41 -15.02
C THR A 267 1.72 11.75 -13.84
N GLY A 268 0.49 11.29 -13.85
CA GLY A 268 -0.47 11.54 -12.78
C GLY A 268 -1.12 12.92 -12.81
N GLY A 269 -1.68 13.35 -11.68
CA GLY A 269 -2.41 14.61 -11.60
C GLY A 269 -3.83 14.51 -12.16
N ARG A 270 -4.29 15.54 -12.87
CA ARG A 270 -5.60 15.55 -13.54
C ARG A 270 -5.48 14.82 -14.88
N VAL A 271 -5.62 13.50 -14.85
CA VAL A 271 -5.76 12.69 -16.07
C VAL A 271 -7.25 12.50 -16.36
N GLY A 272 -7.59 12.53 -17.65
CA GLY A 272 -8.94 12.16 -18.11
C GLY A 272 -9.23 10.73 -17.68
N GLN A 273 -10.24 10.57 -16.85
CA GLN A 273 -10.67 9.25 -16.37
C GLN A 273 -11.84 8.82 -17.24
N SER A 274 -11.85 7.57 -17.66
CA SER A 274 -13.07 7.02 -18.25
C SER A 274 -14.18 7.09 -17.20
N SER A 275 -15.33 7.64 -17.58
CA SER A 275 -16.54 7.51 -16.78
C SER A 275 -16.81 6.02 -16.65
N ALA A 276 -16.79 5.51 -15.43
CA ALA A 276 -17.40 4.22 -15.18
C ALA A 276 -18.91 4.45 -15.25
N ASP A 277 -19.51 4.18 -16.41
CA ASP A 277 -20.95 4.07 -16.52
C ASP A 277 -21.36 2.85 -15.70
N TRP A 278 -22.04 3.14 -14.61
CA TRP A 278 -22.64 2.17 -13.76
C TRP A 278 -24.10 2.03 -14.20
N ASP A 279 -24.38 1.05 -15.01
CA ASP A 279 -25.71 0.48 -15.14
C ASP A 279 -26.00 -0.50 -13.97
#